data_15d6fcf661496126eebbbf4e84d380bd
#
_entry.id   15d6fcf661496126eebbbf4e84d380bd
#
_cell.length_a   1.000
_cell.length_b   1.000
_cell.length_c   1.000
_cell.angle_alpha   90.00
_cell.angle_beta   90.00
_cell.angle_gamma   90.00
#
_symmetry.space_group_name_H-M   'P 1'
#
loop_
_entity.id
_entity.type
_entity.pdbx_description
1 polymer ?
#
loop_
_entity_poly.entity_id
_entity_poly.type
_entity_poly.pdbx_seq_one_letter_code
_entity_poly.pdbx_strand_id
1 'polypeptide(L)' 'MYPRRAAARWIEGYVLLEFTVTKTGAVRDPKVLEAKPPGIFDRAALNASLKFKYKPKVVNGEPIEVSGVRNRITFELTDA' A
#
# COMPACT_ATOMS: atom_id res chain seq x y z
N MET A 1 -9.14 5.19 0.25
CA MET A 1 -10.37 4.87 1.01
C MET A 1 -10.07 4.81 2.50
N TYR A 2 -10.83 5.52 3.29
CA TYR A 2 -10.61 5.61 4.73
C TYR A 2 -11.61 4.71 5.47
N PRO A 3 -11.17 3.88 6.44
CA PRO A 3 -12.10 3.05 7.21
C PRO A 3 -13.11 3.92 7.97
N ARG A 4 -14.39 3.54 7.90
CA ARG A 4 -15.47 4.33 8.51
C ARG A 4 -15.30 4.50 10.02
N ARG A 5 -14.91 3.43 10.73
CA ARG A 5 -14.73 3.50 12.18
C ARG A 5 -13.61 4.46 12.56
N ALA A 6 -12.52 4.44 11.80
CA ALA A 6 -11.41 5.33 12.05
C ALA A 6 -11.80 6.78 11.76
N ALA A 7 -12.54 7.03 10.67
CA ALA A 7 -13.01 8.37 10.33
C ALA A 7 -13.93 8.92 11.40
N ALA A 8 -14.88 8.11 11.89
CA ALA A 8 -15.84 8.52 12.92
C ALA A 8 -15.15 8.87 14.25
N ARG A 9 -14.01 8.26 14.54
CA ARG A 9 -13.27 8.48 15.78
C ARG A 9 -12.07 9.40 15.61
N TRP A 10 -11.87 9.96 14.42
CA TRP A 10 -10.71 10.79 14.08
C TRP A 10 -9.39 10.06 14.32
N ILE A 11 -9.35 8.77 14.02
CA ILE A 11 -8.13 7.98 14.13
C ILE A 11 -7.31 8.14 12.87
N GLU A 12 -6.06 8.54 13.04
CA GLU A 12 -5.09 8.63 11.95
C GLU A 12 -3.97 7.63 12.19
N GLY A 13 -3.24 7.30 11.14
CA GLY A 13 -2.14 6.36 11.26
C GLY A 13 -1.49 6.05 9.93
N TYR A 14 -0.77 4.94 9.90
CA TYR A 14 -0.10 4.51 8.69
C TYR A 14 0.02 2.99 8.64
N VAL A 15 0.29 2.50 7.44
CA VAL A 15 0.59 1.09 7.20
C VAL A 15 1.79 1.02 6.26
N LEU A 16 2.81 0.29 6.68
CA LEU A 16 3.97 -0.01 5.85
C LEU A 16 3.75 -1.36 5.18
N LEU A 17 3.76 -1.37 3.86
CA LEU A 17 3.54 -2.57 3.06
C LEU A 17 4.81 -2.97 2.34
N GLU A 18 4.92 -4.27 2.09
CA GLU A 18 5.92 -4.82 1.20
C GLU A 18 5.23 -5.69 0.16
N PHE A 19 5.63 -5.57 -1.09
CA PHE A 19 5.01 -6.31 -2.18
C PHE A 19 5.97 -6.51 -3.34
N THR A 20 5.51 -7.26 -4.31
CA THR A 20 6.23 -7.47 -5.56
C THR A 20 5.58 -6.63 -6.65
N VAL A 21 6.38 -5.94 -7.44
CA VAL A 21 5.92 -5.24 -8.65
C VAL A 21 6.17 -6.17 -9.82
N THR A 22 5.11 -6.52 -10.54
CA THR A 22 5.19 -7.46 -11.65
C THR A 22 5.77 -6.81 -12.91
N LYS A 23 6.00 -7.62 -13.92
CA LYS A 23 6.50 -7.15 -15.22
C LYS A 23 5.58 -6.12 -15.88
N THR A 24 4.30 -6.12 -15.52
CA THR A 24 3.31 -5.17 -16.06
C THR A 24 3.10 -3.96 -15.14
N GLY A 25 3.82 -3.88 -14.02
CA GLY A 25 3.68 -2.78 -13.08
C GLY A 25 2.57 -2.97 -12.03
N ALA A 26 1.97 -4.14 -11.99
CA ALA A 26 0.95 -4.46 -11.00
C ALA A 26 1.59 -4.86 -9.67
N VAL A 27 0.82 -4.74 -8.59
CA VAL A 27 1.24 -5.17 -7.25
C VAL A 27 0.79 -6.61 -7.03
N ARG A 28 1.70 -7.45 -6.53
CA ARG A 28 1.41 -8.84 -6.19
C ARG A 28 1.89 -9.13 -4.77
N ASP A 29 1.12 -9.96 -4.08
CA ASP A 29 1.44 -10.47 -2.74
C ASP A 29 1.78 -9.37 -1.73
N PRO A 30 0.91 -8.34 -1.57
CA PRO A 30 1.17 -7.33 -0.56
C PRO A 30 1.02 -7.90 0.84
N LYS A 31 1.91 -7.46 1.73
CA LYS A 31 1.83 -7.83 3.13
C LYS A 31 2.12 -6.62 4.01
N VAL A 32 1.55 -6.62 5.20
CA VAL A 32 1.75 -5.58 6.19
C VAL A 32 3.00 -5.87 6.97
N LEU A 33 3.97 -4.96 6.95
CA LEU A 33 5.16 -5.04 7.79
C LEU A 33 4.97 -4.34 9.12
N GLU A 34 4.26 -3.21 9.09
CA GLU A 34 4.02 -2.40 10.27
C GLU A 34 2.73 -1.64 10.10
N ALA A 35 1.97 -1.47 11.17
CA ALA A 35 0.74 -0.70 11.15
C ALA A 35 0.55 -0.01 12.49
N LYS A 36 0.14 1.26 12.45
CA LYS A 36 -0.21 2.05 13.64
C LYS A 36 -1.48 2.85 13.39
N PRO A 37 -2.51 2.66 14.19
CA PRO A 37 -2.66 1.57 15.17
C PRO A 37 -2.89 0.23 14.44
N PRO A 38 -2.47 -0.89 15.02
CA PRO A 38 -2.63 -2.19 14.36
C PRO A 38 -4.11 -2.56 14.20
N GLY A 39 -4.42 -3.20 13.07
CA GLY A 39 -5.75 -3.73 12.81
C GLY A 39 -6.78 -2.72 12.34
N ILE A 40 -6.47 -1.42 12.30
CA ILE A 40 -7.45 -0.39 11.89
C ILE A 40 -7.39 -0.16 10.38
N PHE A 41 -6.19 0.05 9.85
CA PHE A 41 -6.02 0.43 8.45
C PHE A 41 -5.46 -0.68 7.56
N ASP A 42 -5.14 -1.83 8.14
CA ASP A 42 -4.44 -2.91 7.44
C ASP A 42 -5.16 -3.34 6.17
N ARG A 43 -6.45 -3.66 6.29
CA ARG A 43 -7.24 -4.11 5.14
C ARG A 43 -7.38 -3.03 4.08
N ALA A 44 -7.64 -1.79 4.51
CA ALA A 44 -7.77 -0.67 3.58
C ALA A 44 -6.47 -0.45 2.80
N ALA A 45 -5.33 -0.55 3.48
CA ALA A 45 -4.03 -0.40 2.86
C ALA A 45 -3.74 -1.53 1.86
N LEU A 46 -4.03 -2.78 2.24
CA LEU A 46 -3.86 -3.92 1.35
C LEU A 46 -4.71 -3.77 0.09
N ASN A 47 -5.99 -3.42 0.25
CA ASN A 47 -6.89 -3.22 -0.88
C ASN A 47 -6.42 -2.06 -1.77
N ALA A 48 -5.98 -0.97 -1.17
CA ALA A 48 -5.48 0.17 -1.93
C ALA A 48 -4.22 -0.20 -2.72
N SER A 49 -3.32 -0.97 -2.14
CA SER A 49 -2.06 -1.35 -2.80
C SER A 49 -2.29 -2.17 -4.05
N LEU A 50 -3.33 -3.00 -4.08
CA LEU A 50 -3.66 -3.81 -5.24
C LEU A 50 -4.08 -2.98 -6.45
N LYS A 51 -4.43 -1.72 -6.23
CA LYS A 51 -4.81 -0.78 -7.30
C LYS A 51 -3.65 0.08 -7.76
N PHE A 52 -2.49 -0.03 -7.14
CA PHE A 52 -1.32 0.73 -7.53
C PHE A 52 -0.82 0.30 -8.90
N LYS A 53 -0.36 1.27 -9.68
CA LYS A 53 0.27 1.05 -10.97
C LYS A 53 1.67 1.63 -10.92
N TYR A 54 2.64 0.78 -11.12
CA TYR A 54 4.04 1.17 -11.14
C TYR A 54 4.58 1.09 -12.56
N LYS A 55 5.62 1.87 -12.81
CA LYS A 55 6.39 1.74 -14.03
C LYS A 55 7.29 0.51 -13.88
N PRO A 56 7.16 -0.51 -14.74
CA PRO A 56 7.98 -1.71 -14.60
C PRO A 56 9.46 -1.39 -14.74
N LYS A 57 10.29 -2.11 -13.99
CA LYS A 57 11.73 -2.01 -14.16
C LYS A 57 12.13 -2.74 -15.42
N VAL A 58 12.99 -2.11 -16.22
CA VAL A 58 13.45 -2.69 -17.49
C VAL A 58 14.96 -2.90 -17.40
N VAL A 59 15.40 -4.12 -17.73
CA VAL A 59 16.82 -4.49 -17.78
C VAL A 59 17.08 -5.09 -19.14
N ASN A 60 18.06 -4.54 -19.86
CA ASN A 60 18.43 -4.99 -21.21
C ASN A 60 17.21 -5.07 -22.16
N GLY A 61 16.31 -4.08 -22.07
CA GLY A 61 15.14 -4.00 -22.92
C GLY A 61 13.98 -4.89 -22.51
N GLU A 62 14.09 -5.62 -21.40
CA GLU A 62 13.03 -6.52 -20.93
C GLU A 62 12.51 -6.08 -19.56
N PRO A 63 11.17 -6.03 -19.38
CA PRO A 63 10.61 -5.77 -18.07
C PRO A 63 10.89 -6.95 -17.13
N ILE A 64 11.22 -6.63 -15.89
CA ILE A 64 11.48 -7.62 -14.87
C ILE A 64 10.60 -7.38 -13.66
N GLU A 65 10.39 -8.44 -12.89
CA GLU A 65 9.67 -8.40 -11.64
C GLU A 65 10.63 -7.94 -10.53
N VAL A 66 10.11 -7.11 -9.61
CA VAL A 66 10.91 -6.63 -8.48
C VAL A 66 10.18 -6.96 -7.18
N SER A 67 10.82 -7.78 -6.35
CA SER A 67 10.30 -8.12 -5.03
C SER A 67 10.84 -7.17 -3.96
N GLY A 68 10.25 -7.21 -2.76
CA GLY A 68 10.71 -6.43 -1.63
C GLY A 68 10.50 -4.93 -1.77
N VAL A 69 9.56 -4.51 -2.59
CA VAL A 69 9.20 -3.09 -2.74
C VAL A 69 8.37 -2.66 -1.54
N ARG A 70 8.73 -1.56 -0.91
CA ARG A 70 8.02 -1.06 0.26
C ARG A 70 7.34 0.26 -0.04
N ASN A 71 6.15 0.43 0.53
CA ASN A 71 5.40 1.67 0.43
C ASN A 71 4.68 1.91 1.75
N ARG A 72 4.73 3.14 2.21
CA ARG A 72 4.03 3.56 3.43
C ARG A 72 2.79 4.34 3.02
N ILE A 73 1.62 3.84 3.42
CA ILE A 73 0.35 4.51 3.19
C ILE A 73 -0.04 5.22 4.48
N THR A 74 -0.20 6.52 4.41
CA THR A 74 -0.58 7.35 5.54
C THR A 74 -2.07 7.69 5.44
N PHE A 75 -2.77 7.55 6.57
CA PHE A 75 -4.19 7.86 6.68
C PHE A 75 -4.34 9.09 7.56
N GLU A 76 -4.68 10.21 6.94
CA GLU A 76 -4.85 11.47 7.62
C GLU A 76 -6.24 12.04 7.35
N LEU A 77 -6.79 12.66 8.38
CA LEU A 77 -8.07 13.38 8.27
C LEU A 77 -7.75 14.86 8.35
N THR A 78 -8.30 15.62 7.43
CA THR A 78 -8.12 17.07 7.41
C THR A 78 -9.45 17.74 7.59
N ASP A 79 -9.47 18.88 8.29
CA ASP A 79 -10.63 19.73 8.36
C ASP A 79 -10.70 20.50 7.04
N ALA A 80 -11.68 20.17 6.25
CA ALA A 80 -11.87 20.84 4.96
C ALA A 80 -12.50 22.21 5.13
#